data_5bb17ba44dbae861a9158fa2f222751d
#
_entry.id   5bb17ba44dbae861a9158fa2f222751d
#
_cell.length_a   1.000
_cell.length_b   1.000
_cell.length_c   1.000
_cell.angle_alpha   90.00
_cell.angle_beta   90.00
_cell.angle_gamma   90.00
#
_symmetry.space_group_name_H-M   'P 1'
#
loop_
_entity.id
_entity.type
_entity.pdbx_description
1 polymer ?
#
loop_
_entity_poly.entity_id
_entity_poly.type
_entity_poly.pdbx_seq_one_letter_code
_entity_poly.pdbx_strand_id
1 'polypeptide(L)'
;MAQIYVAAPFFDAAQTKRLDQVLAALQVNKSVTGVFSPRDDTNKAKLEENSPGWQRQVFGEDIQGLHQATTMVAILDYVGDTPDPGTAFEIGYAYAHHMPIVAVQVGKMPMNLMLAGSITCFVQEIAELKTLDLSHVLVRPYVGPVF
;
A
#
# COMPACT_ATOMS: atom_id res chain seq x y z
N MET A 1 11.22 -2.74 -14.34
CA MET A 1 11.52 -2.93 -12.90
C MET A 1 10.79 -1.87 -12.10
N ALA A 2 10.15 -2.23 -11.01
CA ALA A 2 9.27 -1.35 -10.24
C ALA A 2 9.88 -0.95 -8.89
N GLN A 3 9.78 0.32 -8.55
CA GLN A 3 9.97 0.85 -7.20
C GLN A 3 8.59 0.89 -6.53
N ILE A 4 8.43 0.15 -5.45
CA ILE A 4 7.13 -0.04 -4.80
C ILE A 4 6.99 0.87 -3.58
N TYR A 5 5.83 1.52 -3.45
CA TYR A 5 5.34 2.08 -2.19
C TYR A 5 4.30 1.13 -1.60
N VAL A 6 4.46 0.75 -0.34
CA VAL A 6 3.49 -0.11 0.36
C VAL A 6 2.65 0.74 1.30
N ALA A 7 1.40 0.98 0.92
CA ALA A 7 0.39 1.64 1.74
C ALA A 7 -0.35 0.60 2.60
N ALA A 8 -0.23 0.67 3.91
CA ALA A 8 -0.82 -0.34 4.79
C ALA A 8 -0.94 0.15 6.23
N PRO A 9 -1.99 -0.25 6.98
CA PRO A 9 -2.03 -0.11 8.43
C PRO A 9 -1.06 -1.11 9.09
N PHE A 10 -0.47 -0.70 10.22
CA PHE A 10 0.44 -1.53 11.04
C PHE A 10 0.28 -1.24 12.54
N PHE A 11 -0.98 -1.03 12.98
CA PHE A 11 -1.31 -0.57 14.33
C PHE A 11 -1.61 -1.72 15.31
N ASP A 12 -1.81 -2.93 14.81
CA ASP A 12 -2.00 -4.13 15.62
C ASP A 12 -1.22 -5.34 15.06
N ALA A 13 -1.24 -6.45 15.80
CA ALA A 13 -0.49 -7.66 15.43
C ALA A 13 -0.97 -8.29 14.12
N ALA A 14 -2.27 -8.25 13.82
CA ALA A 14 -2.82 -8.83 12.60
C ALA A 14 -2.43 -8.01 11.37
N GLN A 15 -2.49 -6.68 11.47
CA GLN A 15 -2.07 -5.74 10.44
C GLN A 15 -0.56 -5.87 10.17
N THR A 16 0.25 -5.88 11.22
CA THR A 16 1.71 -6.06 11.14
C THR A 16 2.06 -7.39 10.45
N LYS A 17 1.43 -8.48 10.85
CA LYS A 17 1.65 -9.80 10.21
C LYS A 17 1.30 -9.77 8.72
N ARG A 18 0.21 -9.12 8.35
CA ARG A 18 -0.22 -9.01 6.94
C ARG A 18 0.79 -8.17 6.13
N LEU A 19 1.24 -7.06 6.68
CA LEU A 19 2.30 -6.23 6.08
C LEU A 19 3.59 -7.04 5.88
N ASP A 20 4.03 -7.80 6.90
CA ASP A 20 5.23 -8.65 6.80
C ASP A 20 5.10 -9.69 5.67
N GLN A 21 3.93 -10.30 5.51
CA GLN A 21 3.67 -11.24 4.41
C GLN A 21 3.74 -10.57 3.04
N VAL A 22 3.21 -9.37 2.91
CA VAL A 22 3.29 -8.59 1.66
C VAL A 22 4.73 -8.21 1.35
N LEU A 23 5.48 -7.70 2.33
CA LEU A 23 6.89 -7.33 2.15
C LEU A 23 7.74 -8.55 1.75
N ALA A 24 7.53 -9.71 2.40
CA ALA A 24 8.21 -10.94 2.03
C ALA A 24 7.88 -11.42 0.60
N ALA A 25 6.64 -11.25 0.16
CA ALA A 25 6.24 -11.58 -1.22
C ALA A 25 6.91 -10.64 -2.24
N LEU A 26 6.98 -9.34 -1.95
CA LEU A 26 7.63 -8.34 -2.80
C LEU A 26 9.14 -8.56 -2.88
N GLN A 27 9.78 -8.98 -1.79
CA GLN A 27 11.23 -9.22 -1.74
C GLN A 27 11.68 -10.30 -2.73
N VAL A 28 10.85 -11.30 -3.02
CA VAL A 28 11.18 -12.38 -3.97
C VAL A 28 10.66 -12.11 -5.39
N ASN A 29 9.93 -11.01 -5.59
CA ASN A 29 9.37 -10.66 -6.90
C ASN A 29 10.44 -10.06 -7.81
N LYS A 30 10.67 -10.71 -8.96
CA LYS A 30 11.75 -10.34 -9.90
C LYS A 30 11.50 -9.01 -10.64
N SER A 31 10.27 -8.50 -10.65
CA SER A 31 9.94 -7.21 -11.27
C SER A 31 10.19 -6.01 -10.34
N VAL A 32 10.51 -6.25 -9.06
CA VAL A 32 10.71 -5.23 -8.02
C VAL A 32 12.20 -4.91 -7.87
N THR A 33 12.55 -3.61 -7.86
CA THR A 33 13.90 -3.12 -7.58
C THR A 33 14.07 -2.58 -6.17
N GLY A 34 13.00 -2.10 -5.57
CA GLY A 34 13.02 -1.57 -4.21
C GLY A 34 11.60 -1.42 -3.66
N VAL A 35 11.53 -1.40 -2.35
CA VAL A 35 10.27 -1.24 -1.61
C VAL A 35 10.46 -0.14 -0.58
N PHE A 36 9.52 0.79 -0.52
CA PHE A 36 9.36 1.75 0.57
C PHE A 36 8.14 1.35 1.40
N SER A 37 8.35 1.16 2.69
CA SER A 37 7.30 0.89 3.67
C SER A 37 7.37 1.96 4.76
N PRO A 38 6.33 2.77 4.99
CA PRO A 38 6.31 3.79 6.05
C PRO A 38 6.77 3.27 7.41
N ARG A 39 6.36 2.06 7.79
CA ARG A 39 6.79 1.44 9.04
C ARG A 39 8.31 1.31 9.17
N ASP A 40 8.99 0.92 8.10
CA ASP A 40 10.40 0.51 8.16
C ASP A 40 11.34 1.61 7.65
N ASP A 41 10.85 2.54 6.85
CA ASP A 41 11.67 3.50 6.10
C ASP A 41 11.56 4.95 6.58
N THR A 42 10.65 5.24 7.54
CA THR A 42 10.49 6.58 8.11
C THR A 42 11.14 6.72 9.47
N ASN A 43 11.23 7.97 9.96
CA ASN A 43 11.80 8.34 11.27
C ASN A 43 13.21 7.80 11.51
N LYS A 44 14.04 7.74 10.49
CA LYS A 44 15.46 7.30 10.63
C LYS A 44 16.28 8.21 11.56
N ALA A 45 15.86 9.46 11.73
CA ALA A 45 16.45 10.39 12.69
C ALA A 45 16.04 10.09 14.15
N LYS A 46 15.15 9.12 14.40
CA LYS A 46 14.69 8.71 15.74
C LYS A 46 14.13 9.86 16.57
N LEU A 47 13.35 10.72 15.93
CA LEU A 47 12.63 11.78 16.63
C LEU A 47 11.57 11.18 17.56
N GLU A 48 11.28 11.91 18.65
CA GLU A 48 10.24 11.51 19.59
C GLU A 48 8.88 11.45 18.87
N GLU A 49 8.24 10.29 18.96
CA GLU A 49 6.94 10.04 18.32
C GLU A 49 5.89 11.06 18.80
N ASN A 50 5.03 11.49 17.90
CA ASN A 50 4.03 12.54 18.09
C ASN A 50 4.57 13.95 18.34
N SER A 51 5.88 14.16 18.41
CA SER A 51 6.42 15.52 18.44
C SER A 51 6.13 16.27 17.15
N PRO A 52 6.03 17.63 17.15
CA PRO A 52 5.82 18.39 15.92
C PRO A 52 6.92 18.18 14.86
N GLY A 53 8.14 17.90 15.28
CA GLY A 53 9.26 17.55 14.40
C GLY A 53 9.04 16.20 13.72
N TRP A 54 8.68 15.19 14.51
CA TRP A 54 8.36 13.85 14.03
C TRP A 54 7.20 13.88 13.02
N GLN A 55 6.11 14.57 13.33
CA GLN A 55 4.94 14.67 12.45
C GLN A 55 5.32 15.22 11.07
N ARG A 56 6.07 16.32 11.03
CA ARG A 56 6.51 16.94 9.76
C ARG A 56 7.46 16.04 8.99
N GLN A 57 8.39 15.40 9.68
CA GLN A 57 9.41 14.57 9.05
C GLN A 57 8.80 13.30 8.46
N VAL A 58 8.02 12.54 9.26
CA VAL A 58 7.40 11.29 8.81
C VAL A 58 6.45 11.54 7.64
N PHE A 59 5.58 12.55 7.74
CA PHE A 59 4.72 12.92 6.63
C PHE A 59 5.52 13.28 5.36
N GLY A 60 6.60 14.05 5.50
CA GLY A 60 7.47 14.42 4.37
C GLY A 60 8.18 13.22 3.75
N GLU A 61 8.64 12.27 4.57
CA GLU A 61 9.28 11.03 4.11
C GLU A 61 8.28 10.13 3.37
N ASP A 62 7.04 10.01 3.84
CA ASP A 62 5.97 9.26 3.17
C ASP A 62 5.64 9.85 1.80
N ILE A 63 5.45 11.18 1.73
CA ILE A 63 5.22 11.87 0.46
C ILE A 63 6.40 11.70 -0.50
N GLN A 64 7.63 11.76 0.00
CA GLN A 64 8.82 11.52 -0.82
C GLN A 64 8.86 10.07 -1.33
N GLY A 65 8.53 9.09 -0.48
CA GLY A 65 8.41 7.69 -0.88
C GLY A 65 7.38 7.49 -1.98
N LEU A 66 6.21 8.14 -1.87
CA LEU A 66 5.18 8.15 -2.91
C LEU A 66 5.70 8.75 -4.23
N HIS A 67 6.41 9.88 -4.18
CA HIS A 67 6.98 10.50 -5.37
C HIS A 67 8.02 9.64 -6.10
N GLN A 68 8.78 8.83 -5.37
CA GLN A 68 9.82 7.98 -5.94
C GLN A 68 9.30 6.64 -6.45
N ALA A 69 8.12 6.24 -6.02
CA ALA A 69 7.51 4.97 -6.42
C ALA A 69 6.99 5.03 -7.87
N THR A 70 7.03 3.87 -8.53
CA THR A 70 6.43 3.68 -9.85
C THR A 70 5.16 2.85 -9.79
N THR A 71 4.94 2.14 -8.69
CA THR A 71 3.77 1.30 -8.45
C THR A 71 3.46 1.27 -6.97
N MET A 72 2.18 1.34 -6.63
CA MET A 72 1.69 1.18 -5.25
C MET A 72 1.18 -0.24 -5.02
N VAL A 73 1.49 -0.80 -3.86
CA VAL A 73 0.79 -1.96 -3.29
C VAL A 73 0.07 -1.49 -2.03
N ALA A 74 -1.26 -1.55 -2.03
CA ALA A 74 -2.09 -1.07 -0.93
C ALA A 74 -2.83 -2.21 -0.24
N ILE A 75 -2.74 -2.32 1.08
CA ILE A 75 -3.47 -3.30 1.89
C ILE A 75 -4.73 -2.63 2.44
N LEU A 76 -5.90 -3.14 2.04
CA LEU A 76 -7.20 -2.54 2.37
C LEU A 76 -7.84 -3.10 3.65
N ASP A 77 -7.38 -4.24 4.14
CA ASP A 77 -7.87 -4.81 5.39
C ASP A 77 -7.46 -3.94 6.59
N TYR A 78 -8.45 -3.44 7.33
CA TYR A 78 -8.22 -2.61 8.51
C TYR A 78 -9.23 -2.95 9.60
N VAL A 79 -10.29 -2.16 9.78
CA VAL A 79 -11.34 -2.37 10.79
C VAL A 79 -12.69 -2.50 10.11
N GLY A 80 -13.35 -3.64 10.30
CA GLY A 80 -14.64 -3.90 9.65
C GLY A 80 -14.50 -3.84 8.13
N ASP A 81 -15.33 -3.04 7.49
CA ASP A 81 -15.37 -2.79 6.05
C ASP A 81 -14.69 -1.47 5.63
N THR A 82 -14.04 -0.78 6.57
CA THR A 82 -13.33 0.46 6.29
C THR A 82 -11.83 0.23 6.13
N PRO A 83 -11.18 0.83 5.11
CA PRO A 83 -9.72 0.88 5.03
C PRO A 83 -9.17 1.90 6.03
N ASP A 84 -7.88 1.81 6.31
CA ASP A 84 -7.17 2.83 7.08
C ASP A 84 -7.22 4.19 6.37
N PRO A 85 -7.53 5.29 7.09
CA PRO A 85 -7.60 6.64 6.49
C PRO A 85 -6.30 7.08 5.82
N GLY A 86 -5.13 6.72 6.39
CA GLY A 86 -3.82 7.01 5.79
C GLY A 86 -3.64 6.27 4.47
N THR A 87 -3.95 4.98 4.45
CA THR A 87 -3.92 4.16 3.23
C THR A 87 -4.86 4.73 2.15
N ALA A 88 -6.07 5.18 2.53
CA ALA A 88 -7.01 5.80 1.59
C ALA A 88 -6.47 7.11 1.00
N PHE A 89 -5.83 7.96 1.82
CA PHE A 89 -5.16 9.17 1.36
C PHE A 89 -4.06 8.86 0.33
N GLU A 90 -3.21 7.88 0.62
CA GLU A 90 -2.09 7.47 -0.24
C GLU A 90 -2.59 6.90 -1.57
N ILE A 91 -3.67 6.11 -1.55
CA ILE A 91 -4.35 5.63 -2.77
C ILE A 91 -4.85 6.79 -3.62
N GLY A 92 -5.51 7.77 -3.02
CA GLY A 92 -5.98 8.98 -3.72
C GLY A 92 -4.83 9.77 -4.34
N TYR A 93 -3.72 9.89 -3.60
CA TYR A 93 -2.49 10.52 -4.11
C TYR A 93 -1.92 9.75 -5.32
N ALA A 94 -1.75 8.44 -5.22
CA ALA A 94 -1.25 7.60 -6.30
C ALA A 94 -2.14 7.69 -7.55
N TYR A 95 -3.47 7.63 -7.36
CA TYR A 95 -4.44 7.78 -8.46
C TYR A 95 -4.29 9.13 -9.18
N ALA A 96 -4.17 10.24 -8.43
CA ALA A 96 -4.02 11.58 -9.00
C ALA A 96 -2.71 11.74 -9.81
N HIS A 97 -1.69 10.93 -9.50
CA HIS A 97 -0.41 10.92 -10.20
C HIS A 97 -0.30 9.80 -11.26
N HIS A 98 -1.41 9.16 -11.61
CA HIS A 98 -1.46 8.06 -12.60
C HIS A 98 -0.54 6.88 -12.25
N MET A 99 -0.24 6.68 -10.97
CA MET A 99 0.53 5.54 -10.50
C MET A 99 -0.35 4.28 -10.49
N PRO A 100 0.08 3.15 -11.09
CA PRO A 100 -0.64 1.89 -10.97
C PRO A 100 -0.78 1.45 -9.50
N ILE A 101 -1.98 1.01 -9.13
CA ILE A 101 -2.32 0.60 -7.76
C ILE A 101 -2.73 -0.87 -7.75
N VAL A 102 -1.95 -1.70 -7.08
CA VAL A 102 -2.29 -3.08 -6.77
C VAL A 102 -2.89 -3.12 -5.37
N ALA A 103 -4.20 -3.34 -5.28
CA ALA A 103 -4.90 -3.41 -4.01
C ALA A 103 -5.02 -4.85 -3.52
N VAL A 104 -4.57 -5.10 -2.30
CA VAL A 104 -4.65 -6.39 -1.60
C VAL A 104 -5.76 -6.31 -0.57
N GLN A 105 -6.73 -7.21 -0.66
CA GLN A 105 -7.77 -7.39 0.37
C GLN A 105 -7.98 -8.87 0.61
N VAL A 106 -7.50 -9.36 1.74
CA VAL A 106 -7.63 -10.77 2.14
C VAL A 106 -9.05 -11.06 2.65
N GLY A 107 -9.66 -10.09 3.33
CA GLY A 107 -11.05 -10.15 3.77
C GLY A 107 -12.04 -10.09 2.60
N LYS A 108 -13.30 -10.44 2.90
CA LYS A 108 -14.39 -10.43 1.90
C LYS A 108 -15.38 -9.27 2.14
N MET A 109 -14.88 -8.16 2.65
CA MET A 109 -15.71 -6.99 2.93
C MET A 109 -16.03 -6.23 1.64
N PRO A 110 -17.20 -5.55 1.56
CA PRO A 110 -17.45 -4.60 0.50
C PRO A 110 -16.38 -3.52 0.44
N MET A 111 -16.13 -2.97 -0.74
CA MET A 111 -15.14 -1.93 -0.92
C MET A 111 -15.83 -0.57 -1.13
N ASN A 112 -15.24 0.49 -0.57
CA ASN A 112 -15.69 1.84 -0.89
C ASN A 112 -15.55 2.11 -2.40
N LEU A 113 -16.59 2.69 -3.01
CA LEU A 113 -16.64 2.95 -4.45
C LEU A 113 -15.43 3.73 -4.98
N MET A 114 -14.98 4.76 -4.25
CA MET A 114 -13.84 5.59 -4.69
C MET A 114 -12.54 4.81 -4.71
N LEU A 115 -12.37 3.87 -3.78
CA LEU A 115 -11.21 2.97 -3.78
C LEU A 115 -11.31 1.93 -4.90
N ALA A 116 -12.47 1.29 -5.05
CA ALA A 116 -12.70 0.31 -6.11
C ALA A 116 -12.44 0.90 -7.51
N GLY A 117 -12.83 2.16 -7.72
CA GLY A 117 -12.62 2.88 -8.98
C GLY A 117 -11.18 3.37 -9.21
N SER A 118 -10.37 3.47 -8.15
CA SER A 118 -8.99 3.97 -8.24
C SER A 118 -7.94 2.90 -8.46
N ILE A 119 -8.24 1.62 -8.16
CA ILE A 119 -7.27 0.54 -8.27
C ILE A 119 -7.09 0.03 -9.70
N THR A 120 -5.87 -0.39 -10.01
CA THR A 120 -5.53 -0.99 -11.31
C THR A 120 -5.71 -2.51 -11.28
N CYS A 121 -5.23 -3.16 -10.22
CA CYS A 121 -5.26 -4.61 -10.06
C CYS A 121 -5.71 -4.99 -8.66
N PHE A 122 -6.75 -5.81 -8.57
CA PHE A 122 -7.25 -6.36 -7.31
C PHE A 122 -6.67 -7.74 -7.03
N VAL A 123 -6.19 -7.96 -5.80
CA VAL A 123 -5.56 -9.19 -5.34
C VAL A 123 -6.19 -9.63 -4.02
N GLN A 124 -6.61 -10.88 -3.92
CA GLN A 124 -7.10 -11.48 -2.66
C GLN A 124 -6.06 -12.34 -1.96
N GLU A 125 -5.15 -12.95 -2.72
CA GLU A 125 -4.13 -13.84 -2.18
C GLU A 125 -2.77 -13.14 -2.19
N ILE A 126 -2.18 -12.87 -1.03
CA ILE A 126 -0.87 -12.22 -0.91
C ILE A 126 0.20 -12.95 -1.72
N ALA A 127 0.09 -14.28 -1.83
CA ALA A 127 1.05 -15.08 -2.58
C ALA A 127 1.15 -14.69 -4.07
N GLU A 128 0.10 -14.11 -4.67
CA GLU A 128 0.12 -13.64 -6.05
C GLU A 128 1.18 -12.55 -6.27
N LEU A 129 1.46 -11.73 -5.25
CA LEU A 129 2.48 -10.68 -5.34
C LEU A 129 3.88 -11.20 -5.63
N LYS A 130 4.16 -12.48 -5.43
CA LYS A 130 5.48 -13.07 -5.73
C LYS A 130 5.78 -13.14 -7.22
N THR A 131 4.74 -13.21 -8.05
CA THR A 131 4.86 -13.48 -9.49
C THR A 131 4.17 -12.46 -10.38
N LEU A 132 3.33 -11.59 -9.81
CA LEU A 132 2.67 -10.52 -10.55
C LEU A 132 3.72 -9.55 -11.11
N ASP A 133 3.64 -9.20 -12.39
CA ASP A 133 4.52 -8.18 -12.97
C ASP A 133 4.10 -6.80 -12.47
N LEU A 134 4.87 -6.26 -11.51
CA LEU A 134 4.62 -4.97 -10.89
C LEU A 134 5.24 -3.80 -11.68
N SER A 135 6.03 -4.10 -12.71
CA SER A 135 6.52 -3.09 -13.67
C SER A 135 5.55 -2.83 -14.82
N HIS A 136 4.63 -3.77 -15.06
CA HIS A 136 3.56 -3.67 -16.08
C HIS A 136 2.27 -4.25 -15.50
N VAL A 137 1.66 -3.53 -14.59
CA VAL A 137 0.48 -4.00 -13.85
C VAL A 137 -0.70 -4.23 -14.80
N LEU A 138 -1.17 -5.48 -14.85
CA LEU A 138 -2.36 -5.84 -15.62
C LEU A 138 -3.62 -5.24 -14.99
N VAL A 139 -4.51 -4.75 -15.82
CA VAL A 139 -5.83 -4.27 -15.38
C VAL A 139 -6.69 -5.46 -14.96
N ARG A 140 -6.97 -5.53 -13.67
CA ARG A 140 -7.88 -6.52 -13.05
C ARG A 140 -8.73 -5.81 -12.00
N PRO A 141 -9.88 -5.23 -12.39
CA PRO A 141 -10.68 -4.42 -11.49
C PRO A 141 -11.30 -5.26 -10.37
N TYR A 142 -11.69 -4.58 -9.30
CA TYR A 142 -12.54 -5.17 -8.28
C TYR A 142 -13.95 -5.40 -8.83
N VAL A 143 -14.52 -6.58 -8.59
CA VAL A 143 -15.85 -7.00 -9.07
C VAL A 143 -16.80 -7.37 -7.93
N GLY A 144 -16.49 -7.01 -6.71
CA GLY A 144 -17.34 -7.25 -5.55
C GLY A 144 -18.36 -6.13 -5.30
N PRO A 145 -19.14 -6.24 -4.20
CA PRO A 145 -20.06 -5.19 -3.78
C PRO A 145 -19.30 -3.93 -3.34
N VAL A 146 -19.86 -2.77 -3.70
CA VAL A 146 -19.33 -1.45 -3.33
C VAL A 146 -20.37 -0.64 -2.52
N PHE A 147 -19.92 0.34 -1.76
CA PHE A 147 -20.76 1.30 -1.05
C PHE A 147 -20.21 2.72 -1.15
#